data_ff46e224c9c030381fabebeff85f7cc3
#
_entry.id   ff46e224c9c030381fabebeff85f7cc3
#
_cell.length_a   1.000
_cell.length_b   1.000
_cell.length_c   1.000
_cell.angle_alpha   90.00
_cell.angle_beta   90.00
_cell.angle_gamma   90.00
#
_symmetry.space_group_name_H-M   'P 1'
#
loop_
_entity.id
_entity.type
_entity.pdbx_description
1 polymer ?
#
loop_
_entity_poly.entity_id
_entity_poly.type
_entity_poly.pdbx_seq_one_letter_code
_entity_poly.pdbx_strand_id
1 'polypeptide(L)'
;MIKKGEQENLSIEEVSSVWNVLTEDQLTYLKANYIVRRYKKNEIVYCEGETPTHVLCVAKGKLKIYRIGTGGRSQIVRMVKPGEMLAYRAMFAQENFVTNACAFEPSVIYMIPQTVIHNLIVQNSELAWYFIQKLSTDLGIADKRAVTHTQKHVRGRLAESLL
;
A
#
# COMPACT_ATOMS: atom_id res chain seq x y z
N MET A 1 20.37 14.61 -29.47
CA MET A 1 19.08 15.30 -29.35
C MET A 1 18.09 14.29 -28.73
N ILE A 2 17.99 14.27 -27.39
CA ILE A 2 17.12 13.32 -26.67
C ILE A 2 15.72 13.97 -26.64
N LYS A 3 14.77 13.35 -27.31
CA LYS A 3 13.36 13.75 -27.23
C LYS A 3 12.89 13.62 -25.77
N LYS A 4 12.61 14.74 -25.15
CA LYS A 4 11.95 14.87 -23.88
C LYS A 4 10.53 14.31 -24.05
N GLY A 5 10.36 13.01 -23.75
CA GLY A 5 9.01 12.42 -23.70
C GLY A 5 8.24 13.09 -22.58
N GLU A 6 7.18 13.78 -22.95
CA GLU A 6 6.17 14.29 -22.03
C GLU A 6 5.66 13.10 -21.21
N GLN A 7 6.11 13.02 -19.96
CA GLN A 7 5.59 12.08 -19.02
C GLN A 7 4.38 12.78 -18.38
N GLU A 8 3.19 12.46 -18.87
CA GLU A 8 1.94 12.77 -18.19
C GLU A 8 2.03 12.27 -16.73
N ASN A 9 2.35 13.19 -15.83
CA ASN A 9 2.14 12.95 -14.42
C ASN A 9 0.63 13.12 -14.19
N LEU A 10 -0.05 12.01 -13.95
CA LEU A 10 -1.44 12.02 -13.49
C LEU A 10 -1.55 12.94 -12.28
N SER A 11 -2.62 13.71 -12.18
CA SER A 11 -2.90 14.44 -10.95
C SER A 11 -3.18 13.43 -9.82
N ILE A 12 -2.97 13.80 -8.57
CA ILE A 12 -3.14 12.87 -7.46
C ILE A 12 -4.61 12.41 -7.34
N GLU A 13 -5.55 13.24 -7.75
CA GLU A 13 -6.99 12.93 -7.81
C GLU A 13 -7.30 11.86 -8.87
N GLU A 14 -6.56 11.87 -9.97
CA GLU A 14 -6.66 10.84 -11.01
C GLU A 14 -6.05 9.51 -10.55
N VAL A 15 -5.07 9.56 -9.64
CA VAL A 15 -4.46 8.35 -9.07
C VAL A 15 -5.42 7.64 -8.14
N SER A 16 -6.14 8.37 -7.29
CA SER A 16 -7.09 7.77 -6.34
C SER A 16 -8.22 8.72 -6.00
N SER A 17 -9.45 8.23 -6.13
CA SER A 17 -10.66 9.00 -5.83
C SER A 17 -10.82 9.39 -4.35
N VAL A 18 -10.01 8.82 -3.44
CA VAL A 18 -10.04 9.20 -2.03
C VAL A 18 -9.74 10.68 -1.82
N TRP A 19 -8.95 11.28 -2.68
CA TRP A 19 -8.57 12.69 -2.57
C TRP A 19 -9.67 13.65 -2.98
N ASN A 20 -10.76 13.16 -3.61
CA ASN A 20 -11.92 13.98 -3.98
C ASN A 20 -12.74 14.48 -2.79
N VAL A 21 -12.53 13.94 -1.59
CA VAL A 21 -13.17 14.43 -0.35
C VAL A 21 -12.47 15.68 0.22
N LEU A 22 -11.31 16.04 -0.32
CA LEU A 22 -10.54 17.21 0.11
C LEU A 22 -11.14 18.50 -0.43
N THR A 23 -11.08 19.56 0.37
CA THR A 23 -11.35 20.92 -0.11
C THR A 23 -10.23 21.39 -1.07
N GLU A 24 -10.47 22.45 -1.84
CA GLU A 24 -9.46 23.01 -2.75
C GLU A 24 -8.16 23.40 -2.01
N ASP A 25 -8.26 23.98 -0.83
CA ASP A 25 -7.10 24.35 -0.01
C ASP A 25 -6.33 23.12 0.49
N GLN A 26 -7.06 22.09 0.93
CA GLN A 26 -6.46 20.82 1.36
C GLN A 26 -5.79 20.09 0.20
N LEU A 27 -6.40 20.12 -0.97
CA LEU A 27 -5.83 19.52 -2.18
C LEU A 27 -4.57 20.26 -2.63
N THR A 28 -4.59 21.60 -2.57
CA THR A 28 -3.40 22.43 -2.83
C THR A 28 -2.27 22.11 -1.87
N TYR A 29 -2.59 21.97 -0.58
CA TYR A 29 -1.62 21.56 0.44
C TYR A 29 -1.05 20.17 0.16
N LEU A 30 -1.89 19.19 -0.19
CA LEU A 30 -1.45 17.85 -0.56
C LEU A 30 -0.51 17.89 -1.76
N LYS A 31 -0.90 18.62 -2.83
CA LYS A 31 -0.10 18.76 -4.06
C LYS A 31 1.26 19.39 -3.84
N ALA A 32 1.39 20.29 -2.89
CA ALA A 32 2.66 20.94 -2.55
C ALA A 32 3.61 20.04 -1.74
N ASN A 33 3.12 18.92 -1.19
CA ASN A 33 3.87 18.16 -0.18
C ASN A 33 4.08 16.67 -0.50
N TYR A 34 3.56 16.12 -1.59
CA TYR A 34 3.89 14.76 -2.00
C TYR A 34 5.13 14.72 -2.91
N ILE A 35 5.75 13.57 -2.97
CA ILE A 35 6.91 13.28 -3.84
C ILE A 35 6.51 12.18 -4.82
N VAL A 36 6.89 12.33 -6.09
CA VAL A 36 6.70 11.29 -7.12
C VAL A 36 8.00 10.51 -7.28
N ARG A 37 7.94 9.19 -7.08
CA ARG A 37 9.06 8.28 -7.29
C ARG A 37 8.77 7.28 -8.39
N ARG A 38 9.79 7.00 -9.20
CA ARG A 38 9.77 6.01 -10.27
C ARG A 38 10.64 4.84 -9.87
N TYR A 39 10.10 3.65 -10.04
CA TYR A 39 10.79 2.40 -9.72
C TYR A 39 10.92 1.53 -10.96
N LYS A 40 12.10 0.98 -11.17
CA LYS A 40 12.33 -0.04 -12.19
C LYS A 40 11.79 -1.38 -11.72
N LYS A 41 11.57 -2.31 -12.65
CA LYS A 41 11.20 -3.70 -12.30
C LYS A 41 12.20 -4.28 -11.29
N ASN A 42 11.68 -4.94 -10.25
CA ASN A 42 12.40 -5.55 -9.13
C ASN A 42 13.10 -4.55 -8.17
N GLU A 43 12.96 -3.25 -8.38
CA GLU A 43 13.49 -2.26 -7.44
C GLU A 43 12.69 -2.29 -6.12
N ILE A 44 13.42 -2.25 -5.01
CA ILE A 44 12.85 -2.32 -3.66
C ILE A 44 12.20 -0.97 -3.32
N VAL A 45 10.96 -1.02 -2.84
CA VAL A 45 10.20 0.14 -2.37
C VAL A 45 10.40 0.33 -0.87
N TYR A 46 10.29 -0.74 -0.08
CA TYR A 46 10.65 -0.80 1.34
C TYR A 46 10.97 -2.23 1.78
N CYS A 47 11.68 -2.37 2.88
CA CYS A 47 12.03 -3.63 3.49
C CYS A 47 11.30 -3.86 4.82
N GLU A 48 11.09 -5.14 5.16
CA GLU A 48 10.65 -5.55 6.50
C GLU A 48 11.59 -4.99 7.57
N GLY A 49 11.03 -4.45 8.66
CA GLY A 49 11.77 -3.84 9.75
C GLY A 49 12.00 -2.33 9.61
N GLU A 50 11.81 -1.75 8.41
CA GLU A 50 11.90 -0.29 8.24
C GLU A 50 10.66 0.41 8.81
N THR A 51 10.85 1.64 9.28
CA THR A 51 9.77 2.49 9.79
C THR A 51 9.06 3.22 8.63
N PRO A 52 7.74 3.10 8.49
CA PRO A 52 7.00 3.82 7.47
C PRO A 52 6.98 5.33 7.76
N THR A 53 7.35 6.13 6.77
CA THR A 53 7.37 7.59 6.86
C THR A 53 6.36 8.26 5.92
N HIS A 54 5.82 7.52 4.97
CA HIS A 54 4.92 7.99 3.92
C HIS A 54 3.79 6.99 3.69
N VAL A 55 2.62 7.51 3.33
CA VAL A 55 1.60 6.71 2.63
C VAL A 55 1.99 6.68 1.16
N LEU A 56 1.88 5.52 0.54
CA LEU A 56 2.27 5.27 -0.84
C LEU A 56 1.02 5.03 -1.68
N CYS A 57 0.85 5.81 -2.77
CA CYS A 57 -0.22 5.62 -3.75
C CYS A 57 0.39 5.15 -5.07
N VAL A 58 -0.04 4.01 -5.57
CA VAL A 58 0.42 3.49 -6.87
C VAL A 58 -0.32 4.23 -7.97
N ALA A 59 0.41 5.00 -8.77
CA ALA A 59 -0.16 5.72 -9.91
C ALA A 59 -0.08 4.88 -11.20
N LYS A 60 1.02 4.14 -11.37
CA LYS A 60 1.26 3.32 -12.56
C LYS A 60 2.07 2.08 -12.19
N GLY A 61 1.88 1.01 -12.93
CA GLY A 61 2.57 -0.27 -12.70
C GLY A 61 1.93 -1.09 -11.59
N LYS A 62 2.68 -2.03 -11.03
CA LYS A 62 2.24 -2.94 -9.96
C LYS A 62 3.36 -3.18 -8.97
N LEU A 63 3.00 -3.29 -7.70
CA LEU A 63 3.94 -3.69 -6.64
C LEU A 63 3.62 -5.09 -6.14
N LYS A 64 4.67 -5.79 -5.76
CA LYS A 64 4.61 -7.08 -5.10
C LYS A 64 4.94 -6.90 -3.63
N ILE A 65 4.00 -7.25 -2.75
CA ILE A 65 4.21 -7.35 -1.31
C ILE A 65 4.55 -8.80 -0.99
N TYR A 66 5.68 -9.03 -0.30
CA TYR A 66 6.17 -10.36 -0.06
C TYR A 66 6.89 -10.50 1.30
N ARG A 67 6.99 -11.72 1.78
CA ARG A 67 7.82 -12.10 2.93
C ARG A 67 8.85 -13.13 2.51
N ILE A 68 9.97 -13.12 3.20
CA ILE A 68 10.98 -14.17 3.06
C ILE A 68 10.70 -15.17 4.17
N GLY A 69 10.29 -16.38 3.78
CA GLY A 69 10.01 -17.47 4.69
C GLY A 69 11.28 -18.22 5.15
N THR A 70 11.09 -19.17 6.04
CA THR A 70 12.14 -20.11 6.48
C THR A 70 12.71 -20.84 5.26
N GLY A 71 14.03 -20.80 5.10
CA GLY A 71 14.73 -21.35 3.93
C GLY A 71 14.90 -20.36 2.76
N GLY A 72 14.66 -19.05 2.97
CA GLY A 72 14.97 -17.99 2.00
C GLY A 72 13.99 -17.89 0.83
N ARG A 73 12.88 -18.64 0.84
CA ARG A 73 11.88 -18.59 -0.23
C ARG A 73 10.97 -17.37 -0.08
N SER A 74 10.87 -16.58 -1.14
CA SER A 74 9.94 -15.45 -1.20
C SER A 74 8.51 -15.94 -1.38
N GLN A 75 7.61 -15.50 -0.51
CA GLN A 75 6.18 -15.75 -0.59
C GLN A 75 5.44 -14.45 -0.87
N ILE A 76 4.71 -14.38 -1.98
CA ILE A 76 3.88 -13.21 -2.32
C ILE A 76 2.65 -13.19 -1.40
N VAL A 77 2.48 -12.09 -0.68
CA VAL A 77 1.33 -11.84 0.18
C VAL A 77 0.19 -11.23 -0.62
N ARG A 78 0.49 -10.23 -1.44
CA ARG A 78 -0.47 -9.59 -2.35
C ARG A 78 0.21 -8.79 -3.44
N MET A 79 -0.56 -8.47 -4.47
CA MET A 79 -0.21 -7.50 -5.50
C MET A 79 -0.96 -6.19 -5.25
N VAL A 80 -0.30 -5.05 -5.46
CA VAL A 80 -0.90 -3.72 -5.36
C VAL A 80 -0.98 -3.12 -6.76
N LYS A 81 -2.15 -2.62 -7.12
CA LYS A 81 -2.49 -2.09 -8.46
C LYS A 81 -2.57 -0.58 -8.45
N PRO A 82 -2.60 0.08 -9.63
CA PRO A 82 -2.87 1.51 -9.71
C PRO A 82 -4.17 1.90 -9.00
N GLY A 83 -4.16 3.03 -8.32
CA GLY A 83 -5.26 3.53 -7.48
C GLY A 83 -5.25 3.00 -6.04
N GLU A 84 -4.48 1.96 -5.73
CA GLU A 84 -4.38 1.42 -4.39
C GLU A 84 -3.30 2.13 -3.57
N MET A 85 -3.56 2.18 -2.26
CA MET A 85 -2.61 2.72 -1.26
C MET A 85 -2.01 1.61 -0.40
N LEU A 86 -0.80 1.85 0.09
CA LEU A 86 -0.10 0.96 1.02
C LEU A 86 0.69 1.79 2.05
N ALA A 87 1.26 1.10 3.03
CA ALA A 87 2.00 1.64 4.17
C ALA A 87 1.14 2.30 5.26
N TYR A 88 -0.10 2.75 4.99
CA TYR A 88 -0.97 3.43 5.95
C TYR A 88 -1.25 2.60 7.23
N ARG A 89 -1.42 1.28 7.12
CA ARG A 89 -1.66 0.42 8.29
C ARG A 89 -0.50 0.51 9.30
N ALA A 90 0.71 0.24 8.85
CA ALA A 90 1.90 0.26 9.70
C ALA A 90 2.17 1.67 10.24
N MET A 91 1.97 2.69 9.40
CA MET A 91 2.12 4.09 9.77
C MET A 91 1.14 4.51 10.89
N PHE A 92 -0.15 4.17 10.76
CA PHE A 92 -1.15 4.50 11.80
C PHE A 92 -0.97 3.69 13.08
N ALA A 93 -0.50 2.43 12.96
CA ALA A 93 -0.19 1.59 14.11
C ALA A 93 1.15 1.96 14.79
N GLN A 94 1.94 2.85 14.19
CA GLN A 94 3.30 3.20 14.63
C GLN A 94 4.21 1.97 14.74
N GLU A 95 4.07 1.05 13.79
CA GLU A 95 4.83 -0.19 13.70
C GLU A 95 5.77 -0.16 12.50
N ASN A 96 6.83 -0.94 12.57
CA ASN A 96 7.68 -1.21 11.42
C ASN A 96 6.97 -2.10 10.39
N PHE A 97 7.44 -2.07 9.14
CA PHE A 97 6.94 -2.98 8.12
C PHE A 97 7.19 -4.45 8.51
N VAL A 98 6.16 -5.28 8.36
CA VAL A 98 6.22 -6.73 8.56
C VAL A 98 6.36 -7.51 7.25
N THR A 99 6.51 -6.80 6.14
CA THR A 99 6.66 -7.31 4.78
C THR A 99 7.64 -6.45 4.00
N ASN A 100 8.09 -6.98 2.86
CA ASN A 100 8.85 -6.23 1.88
C ASN A 100 7.94 -5.82 0.73
N ALA A 101 8.30 -4.75 0.01
CA ALA A 101 7.67 -4.34 -1.23
C ALA A 101 8.70 -4.08 -2.32
N CYS A 102 8.43 -4.56 -3.53
CA CYS A 102 9.21 -4.20 -4.71
C CYS A 102 8.30 -4.00 -5.93
N ALA A 103 8.81 -3.27 -6.90
CA ALA A 103 8.13 -3.07 -8.16
C ALA A 103 8.12 -4.37 -8.97
N PHE A 104 6.93 -4.89 -9.30
CA PHE A 104 6.77 -6.07 -10.15
C PHE A 104 7.03 -5.74 -11.63
N GLU A 105 6.71 -4.52 -12.01
CA GLU A 105 6.96 -3.91 -13.32
C GLU A 105 7.36 -2.44 -13.11
N PRO A 106 7.82 -1.71 -14.13
CA PRO A 106 8.13 -0.28 -13.98
C PRO A 106 6.93 0.46 -13.41
N SER A 107 7.13 1.16 -12.30
CA SER A 107 6.04 1.71 -11.48
C SER A 107 6.29 3.16 -11.11
N VAL A 108 5.20 3.91 -10.93
CA VAL A 108 5.20 5.30 -10.43
C VAL A 108 4.40 5.35 -9.14
N ILE A 109 4.99 5.88 -8.09
CA ILE A 109 4.40 5.95 -6.75
C ILE A 109 4.40 7.40 -6.27
N TYR A 110 3.26 7.85 -5.77
CA TYR A 110 3.11 9.10 -5.05
C TYR A 110 3.32 8.82 -3.56
N MET A 111 4.28 9.50 -2.97
CA MET A 111 4.67 9.31 -1.57
C MET A 111 4.22 10.53 -0.78
N ILE A 112 3.29 10.33 0.15
CA ILE A 112 2.70 11.41 0.95
C ILE A 112 3.25 11.30 2.37
N PRO A 113 3.96 12.34 2.88
CA PRO A 113 4.52 12.31 4.22
C PRO A 113 3.46 12.06 5.30
N GLN A 114 3.84 11.34 6.36
CA GLN A 114 2.97 11.05 7.51
C GLN A 114 2.37 12.31 8.12
N THR A 115 3.16 13.38 8.23
CA THR A 115 2.70 14.67 8.77
C THR A 115 1.61 15.30 7.93
N VAL A 116 1.68 15.18 6.61
CA VAL A 116 0.66 15.69 5.68
C VAL A 116 -0.64 14.91 5.84
N ILE A 117 -0.57 13.59 5.88
CA ILE A 117 -1.72 12.71 6.10
C ILE A 117 -2.38 13.03 7.45
N HIS A 118 -1.58 13.14 8.52
CA HIS A 118 -2.09 13.48 9.84
C HIS A 118 -2.84 14.81 9.85
N ASN A 119 -2.25 15.87 9.28
CA ASN A 119 -2.88 17.19 9.22
C ASN A 119 -4.19 17.17 8.42
N LEU A 120 -4.24 16.44 7.31
CA LEU A 120 -5.45 16.31 6.50
C LEU A 120 -6.55 15.53 7.25
N ILE A 121 -6.22 14.45 7.92
CA ILE A 121 -7.18 13.63 8.69
C ILE A 121 -7.79 14.43 9.84
N VAL A 122 -6.96 15.22 10.56
CA VAL A 122 -7.45 16.05 11.69
C VAL A 122 -8.43 17.13 11.20
N GLN A 123 -8.25 17.65 10.00
CA GLN A 123 -9.08 18.72 9.44
C GLN A 123 -10.24 18.23 8.57
N ASN A 124 -10.26 16.94 8.20
CA ASN A 124 -11.25 16.39 7.27
C ASN A 124 -11.76 15.04 7.79
N SER A 125 -12.97 15.05 8.35
CA SER A 125 -13.60 13.86 8.91
C SER A 125 -13.96 12.82 7.85
N GLU A 126 -14.24 13.21 6.61
CA GLU A 126 -14.53 12.28 5.51
C GLU A 126 -13.29 11.49 5.12
N LEU A 127 -12.12 12.13 5.09
CA LEU A 127 -10.86 11.43 4.88
C LEU A 127 -10.54 10.48 6.03
N ALA A 128 -10.77 10.90 7.28
CA ALA A 128 -10.62 10.03 8.44
C ALA A 128 -11.54 8.82 8.34
N TRP A 129 -12.81 9.02 7.97
CA TRP A 129 -13.78 7.95 7.79
C TRP A 129 -13.39 6.98 6.68
N TYR A 130 -12.86 7.48 5.57
CA TYR A 130 -12.32 6.63 4.50
C TYR A 130 -11.25 5.67 5.02
N PHE A 131 -10.27 6.16 5.79
CA PHE A 131 -9.23 5.30 6.35
C PHE A 131 -9.77 4.30 7.36
N ILE A 132 -10.75 4.68 8.18
CA ILE A 132 -11.43 3.76 9.11
C ILE A 132 -12.11 2.62 8.32
N GLN A 133 -12.88 2.96 7.30
CA GLN A 133 -13.54 1.96 6.44
C GLN A 133 -12.53 1.06 5.74
N LYS A 134 -11.46 1.64 5.22
CA LYS A 134 -10.41 0.89 4.53
C LYS A 134 -9.73 -0.11 5.47
N LEU A 135 -9.34 0.32 6.66
CA LEU A 135 -8.72 -0.54 7.68
C LEU A 135 -9.69 -1.62 8.16
N SER A 136 -10.97 -1.30 8.34
CA SER A 136 -11.99 -2.26 8.74
C SER A 136 -12.21 -3.33 7.67
N THR A 137 -12.22 -2.94 6.40
CA THR A 137 -12.31 -3.88 5.26
C THR A 137 -11.07 -4.77 5.18
N ASP A 138 -9.88 -4.20 5.32
CA ASP A 138 -8.63 -4.96 5.30
C ASP A 138 -8.56 -5.97 6.46
N LEU A 139 -9.04 -5.61 7.65
CA LEU A 139 -9.15 -6.51 8.80
C LEU A 139 -10.10 -7.67 8.51
N GLY A 140 -11.26 -7.41 7.93
CA GLY A 140 -12.22 -8.45 7.54
C GLY A 140 -11.65 -9.43 6.50
N ILE A 141 -10.85 -8.94 5.55
CA ILE A 141 -10.14 -9.79 4.58
C ILE A 141 -9.10 -10.67 5.29
N ALA A 142 -8.35 -10.10 6.24
CA ALA A 142 -7.35 -10.83 7.01
C ALA A 142 -8.01 -11.94 7.85
N ASP A 143 -9.12 -11.67 8.51
CA ASP A 143 -9.88 -12.63 9.30
C ASP A 143 -10.37 -13.81 8.44
N LYS A 144 -10.93 -13.53 7.26
CA LYS A 144 -11.36 -14.59 6.31
C LYS A 144 -10.21 -15.48 5.87
N ARG A 145 -9.03 -14.89 5.62
CA ARG A 145 -7.82 -15.66 5.25
C ARG A 145 -7.35 -16.55 6.40
N ALA A 146 -7.35 -16.04 7.64
CA ALA A 146 -6.98 -16.80 8.83
C ALA A 146 -7.88 -18.03 9.02
N VAL A 147 -9.21 -17.88 8.90
CA VAL A 147 -10.19 -18.99 8.98
C VAL A 147 -9.92 -20.03 7.88
N THR A 148 -9.69 -19.60 6.64
CA THR A 148 -9.42 -20.51 5.52
C THR A 148 -8.16 -21.33 5.73
N HIS A 149 -7.09 -20.71 6.24
CA HIS A 149 -5.85 -21.43 6.55
C HIS A 149 -6.04 -22.47 7.66
N THR A 150 -6.76 -22.12 8.73
CA THR A 150 -7.04 -23.03 9.85
C THR A 150 -7.85 -24.25 9.38
N GLN A 151 -8.88 -24.04 8.57
CA GLN A 151 -9.70 -25.14 8.03
C GLN A 151 -8.92 -26.08 7.09
N LYS A 152 -8.01 -25.55 6.26
CA LYS A 152 -7.14 -26.38 5.41
C LYS A 152 -6.21 -27.25 6.24
N HIS A 153 -5.62 -26.71 7.31
CA HIS A 153 -4.75 -27.49 8.21
C HIS A 153 -5.52 -28.62 8.92
N VAL A 154 -6.72 -28.37 9.39
CA VAL A 154 -7.56 -29.39 10.06
C VAL A 154 -7.93 -30.51 9.09
N ARG A 155 -8.34 -30.20 7.86
CA ARG A 155 -8.66 -31.20 6.81
C ARG A 155 -7.44 -32.04 6.42
N GLY A 156 -6.25 -31.42 6.30
CA GLY A 156 -5.00 -32.14 6.02
C GLY A 156 -4.61 -33.08 7.16
N ARG A 157 -4.72 -32.66 8.40
CA ARG A 157 -4.44 -33.49 9.59
C ARG A 157 -5.44 -34.65 9.73
N LEU A 158 -6.71 -34.42 9.41
CA LEU A 158 -7.72 -35.47 9.40
C LEU A 158 -7.44 -36.52 8.31
N ALA A 159 -7.05 -36.11 7.11
CA ALA A 159 -6.68 -37.01 6.02
C ALA A 159 -5.44 -37.86 6.39
N GLU A 160 -4.43 -37.27 7.03
CA GLU A 160 -3.26 -38.00 7.50
C GLU A 160 -3.57 -38.98 8.66
N SER A 161 -4.58 -38.69 9.48
CA SER A 161 -4.99 -39.59 10.59
C SER A 161 -5.89 -40.76 10.13
N LEU A 162 -6.42 -40.72 8.89
CA LEU A 162 -7.28 -41.75 8.32
C LEU A 162 -6.54 -42.71 7.36
N LEU A 163 -5.24 -42.45 7.12
CA LEU A 163 -4.34 -43.31 6.36
C LEU A 163 -3.46 -44.16 7.29
#